data_cada79e94c842940e06cb9da46797a36
#
_entry.id   cada79e94c842940e06cb9da46797a36
#
_cell.length_a   1.000
_cell.length_b   1.000
_cell.length_c   1.000
_cell.angle_alpha   90.00
_cell.angle_beta   90.00
_cell.angle_gamma   90.00
#
_symmetry.space_group_name_H-M   'P 1'
#
loop_
_entity.id
_entity.type
_entity.pdbx_description
1 polymer ?
#
loop_
_entity_poly.entity_id
_entity_poly.type
_entity_poly.pdbx_seq_one_letter_code
_entity_poly.pdbx_strand_id
1 'polypeptide(L)'
;MYTSPVIGGLLFALVMLFLKITNLATITLDTTLQNLFMTTFFASVGFTASFKILKNGGIKVAMFLGIAILLIISQDIVGATLAKVFQLNPLLGLCTGSISMIGGHGTAGSFGPLLEELGVSGATTVSFASATFGLVMGSFIGGFVAKGLIDNYKLKTPKESHDKSIPLSDFHEDNQAVLCQKRLMKGSAFLFLSMGIGSVISGFIQDTGLTFPSYIGAMIAAAVIRNFCDIRKIEIEEKEIEVIGNISLGYFLCIALMGLKLWELFDLALPLVVMLVAQSLLMAIFAYFITFRAMGKDYDAAVFASASCGFGMGATPNAVANMDALSAKFGFAATPYFVVPIVGALFVDFVNSAVITLFINILM
;
A
#
# COMPACT_ATOMS: atom_id res chain seq x y z
N MET A 1 4.20 13.50 4.54
CA MET A 1 4.57 13.08 5.90
C MET A 1 5.49 11.86 5.95
N TYR A 2 5.44 10.94 4.96
CA TYR A 2 6.29 9.73 4.91
C TYR A 2 7.71 9.93 4.35
N THR A 3 8.04 11.10 3.83
CA THR A 3 9.33 11.39 3.21
C THR A 3 10.49 11.45 4.21
N SER A 4 10.26 11.96 5.42
CA SER A 4 11.33 12.12 6.43
C SER A 4 11.89 10.79 6.95
N PRO A 5 11.08 9.79 7.38
CA PRO A 5 11.58 8.48 7.78
C PRO A 5 12.31 7.76 6.65
N VAL A 6 11.80 7.88 5.41
CA VAL A 6 12.42 7.25 4.24
C VAL A 6 13.78 7.86 3.93
N ILE A 7 13.87 9.20 3.90
CA ILE A 7 15.16 9.89 3.64
C ILE A 7 16.15 9.59 4.76
N GLY A 8 15.74 9.68 6.02
CA GLY A 8 16.62 9.43 7.18
C GLY A 8 17.12 7.99 7.21
N GLY A 9 16.23 7.02 6.99
CA GLY A 9 16.61 5.60 6.94
C GLY A 9 17.57 5.27 5.81
N LEU A 10 17.32 5.81 4.59
CA LEU A 10 18.21 5.62 3.44
C LEU A 10 19.59 6.27 3.63
N LEU A 11 19.64 7.48 4.21
CA LEU A 11 20.92 8.12 4.53
C LEU A 11 21.72 7.25 5.51
N PHE A 12 21.07 6.70 6.53
CA PHE A 12 21.73 5.79 7.47
C PHE A 12 22.21 4.50 6.77
N ALA A 13 21.38 3.91 5.89
CA ALA A 13 21.76 2.73 5.11
C ALA A 13 22.99 2.99 4.20
N LEU A 14 23.11 4.20 3.64
CA LEU A 14 24.32 4.61 2.90
C LEU A 14 25.55 4.71 3.81
N VAL A 15 25.40 5.21 5.03
CA VAL A 15 26.50 5.21 6.03
C VAL A 15 26.90 3.78 6.37
N MET A 16 25.92 2.88 6.56
CA MET A 16 26.19 1.44 6.80
C MET A 16 26.92 0.79 5.63
N LEU A 17 26.55 1.11 4.39
CA LEU A 17 27.22 0.65 3.17
C LEU A 17 28.69 1.13 3.16
N PHE A 18 28.94 2.41 3.45
CA PHE A 18 30.28 2.98 3.51
C PHE A 18 31.14 2.29 4.59
N LEU A 19 30.61 2.12 5.79
CA LEU A 19 31.31 1.43 6.90
C LEU A 19 31.65 -0.02 6.55
N LYS A 20 30.76 -0.72 5.84
CA LYS A 20 30.98 -2.09 5.39
C LYS A 20 32.05 -2.17 4.30
N ILE A 21 32.00 -1.31 3.27
CA ILE A 21 32.99 -1.31 2.18
C ILE A 21 34.38 -0.99 2.71
N THR A 22 34.48 -0.07 3.68
CA THR A 22 35.76 0.32 4.29
C THR A 22 36.25 -0.60 5.40
N ASN A 23 35.45 -1.60 5.78
CA ASN A 23 35.71 -2.49 6.92
C ASN A 23 36.02 -1.75 8.25
N LEU A 24 35.49 -0.54 8.44
CA LEU A 24 35.74 0.28 9.64
C LEU A 24 34.94 -0.18 10.84
N ALA A 25 33.68 -0.56 10.65
CA ALA A 25 32.79 -1.02 11.71
C ALA A 25 31.62 -1.86 11.15
N THR A 26 31.14 -2.79 11.99
CA THR A 26 29.87 -3.50 11.75
C THR A 26 28.87 -3.08 12.83
N ILE A 27 27.72 -2.53 12.41
CA ILE A 27 26.66 -2.12 13.33
C ILE A 27 25.54 -3.15 13.20
N THR A 28 25.11 -3.69 14.33
CA THR A 28 23.91 -4.55 14.42
C THR A 28 22.78 -3.76 15.05
N LEU A 29 21.60 -3.75 14.40
CA LEU A 29 20.43 -3.03 14.90
C LEU A 29 19.53 -4.00 15.66
N ASP A 30 19.02 -3.56 16.80
CA ASP A 30 17.92 -4.22 17.50
C ASP A 30 16.59 -3.88 16.82
N THR A 31 15.90 -4.88 16.32
CA THR A 31 14.63 -4.75 15.57
C THR A 31 13.40 -5.03 16.43
N THR A 32 13.53 -5.18 17.73
CA THR A 32 12.40 -5.51 18.64
C THR A 32 11.27 -4.48 18.53
N LEU A 33 11.61 -3.19 18.52
CA LEU A 33 10.63 -2.11 18.37
C LEU A 33 10.02 -2.05 16.97
N GLN A 34 10.72 -2.51 15.94
CA GLN A 34 10.20 -2.59 14.59
C GLN A 34 8.93 -3.44 14.52
N ASN A 35 8.95 -4.62 15.14
CA ASN A 35 7.80 -5.52 15.18
C ASN A 35 6.61 -4.93 15.95
N LEU A 36 6.88 -4.24 17.05
CA LEU A 36 5.83 -3.56 17.82
C LEU A 36 5.13 -2.48 16.99
N PHE A 37 5.91 -1.58 16.38
CA PHE A 37 5.36 -0.50 15.57
C PHE A 37 4.68 -1.01 14.30
N MET A 38 5.24 -2.03 13.66
CA MET A 38 4.62 -2.70 12.51
C MET A 38 3.25 -3.28 12.88
N THR A 39 3.16 -4.04 13.98
CA THR A 39 1.91 -4.64 14.43
C THR A 39 0.87 -3.58 14.80
N THR A 40 1.29 -2.48 15.45
CA THR A 40 0.40 -1.36 15.77
C THR A 40 -0.14 -0.68 14.51
N PHE A 41 0.72 -0.45 13.52
CA PHE A 41 0.31 0.12 12.23
C PHE A 41 -0.71 -0.77 11.51
N PHE A 42 -0.42 -2.08 11.34
CA PHE A 42 -1.36 -2.96 10.65
C PHE A 42 -2.63 -3.24 11.46
N ALA A 43 -2.58 -3.18 12.79
CA ALA A 43 -3.80 -3.16 13.61
C ALA A 43 -4.67 -1.93 13.31
N SER A 44 -4.06 -0.74 13.16
CA SER A 44 -4.80 0.46 12.77
C SER A 44 -5.44 0.33 11.38
N VAL A 45 -4.72 -0.27 10.42
CA VAL A 45 -5.26 -0.62 9.09
C VAL A 45 -6.46 -1.58 9.22
N GLY A 46 -6.41 -2.56 10.12
CA GLY A 46 -7.55 -3.46 10.37
C GLY A 46 -8.82 -2.72 10.81
N PHE A 47 -8.69 -1.65 11.61
CA PHE A 47 -9.84 -0.83 12.04
C PHE A 47 -10.49 -0.03 10.90
N THR A 48 -9.85 0.13 9.77
CA THR A 48 -10.45 0.79 8.60
C THR A 48 -11.41 -0.14 7.84
N ALA A 49 -11.26 -1.47 7.97
CA ALA A 49 -12.03 -2.47 7.23
C ALA A 49 -13.48 -2.62 7.75
N SER A 50 -14.38 -1.72 7.35
CA SER A 50 -15.80 -1.72 7.72
C SER A 50 -16.68 -2.19 6.57
N PHE A 51 -17.43 -3.31 6.77
CA PHE A 51 -18.43 -3.80 5.81
C PHE A 51 -19.58 -2.81 5.62
N LYS A 52 -19.90 -1.99 6.64
CA LYS A 52 -20.92 -0.96 6.55
C LYS A 52 -20.53 0.10 5.51
N ILE A 53 -19.26 0.55 5.53
CA ILE A 53 -18.74 1.52 4.56
C ILE A 53 -18.72 0.91 3.16
N LEU A 54 -18.29 -0.35 3.02
CA LEU A 54 -18.29 -1.05 1.74
C LEU A 54 -19.69 -1.16 1.14
N LYS A 55 -20.68 -1.53 1.95
CA LYS A 55 -22.08 -1.65 1.52
C LYS A 55 -22.67 -0.30 1.11
N ASN A 56 -22.36 0.76 1.85
CA ASN A 56 -22.84 2.12 1.57
C ASN A 56 -22.16 2.74 0.34
N GLY A 57 -20.93 2.30 0.01
CA GLY A 57 -20.17 2.75 -1.15
C GLY A 57 -20.72 2.27 -2.51
N GLY A 58 -21.65 1.33 -2.50
CA GLY A 58 -22.37 0.86 -3.68
C GLY A 58 -21.53 0.05 -4.66
N ILE A 59 -22.11 -0.18 -5.85
CA ILE A 59 -21.53 -1.09 -6.85
C ILE A 59 -20.19 -0.60 -7.41
N LYS A 60 -19.94 0.71 -7.52
CA LYS A 60 -18.68 1.25 -8.03
C LYS A 60 -17.51 0.97 -7.09
N VAL A 61 -17.72 0.99 -5.77
CA VAL A 61 -16.70 0.60 -4.78
C VAL A 61 -16.39 -0.89 -4.89
N ALA A 62 -17.41 -1.75 -5.00
CA ALA A 62 -17.21 -3.19 -5.17
C ALA A 62 -16.50 -3.53 -6.49
N MET A 63 -16.87 -2.87 -7.59
CA MET A 63 -16.20 -3.04 -8.89
C MET A 63 -14.73 -2.60 -8.84
N PHE A 64 -14.45 -1.43 -8.24
CA PHE A 64 -13.10 -0.92 -8.17
C PHE A 64 -12.21 -1.76 -7.23
N LEU A 65 -12.77 -2.30 -6.14
CA LEU A 65 -12.09 -3.29 -5.30
C LEU A 65 -11.78 -4.57 -6.07
N GLY A 66 -12.73 -5.09 -6.86
CA GLY A 66 -12.50 -6.25 -7.72
C GLY A 66 -11.39 -6.04 -8.74
N ILE A 67 -11.32 -4.83 -9.33
CA ILE A 67 -10.24 -4.43 -10.24
C ILE A 67 -8.90 -4.39 -9.49
N ALA A 68 -8.88 -3.85 -8.26
CA ALA A 68 -7.67 -3.83 -7.44
C ALA A 68 -7.17 -5.23 -7.11
N ILE A 69 -8.06 -6.16 -6.75
CA ILE A 69 -7.71 -7.57 -6.51
C ILE A 69 -7.10 -8.21 -7.76
N LEU A 70 -7.69 -7.99 -8.92
CA LEU A 70 -7.17 -8.51 -10.18
C LEU A 70 -5.78 -7.94 -10.49
N LEU A 71 -5.54 -6.66 -10.18
CA LEU A 71 -4.24 -6.02 -10.33
C LEU A 71 -3.20 -6.65 -9.41
N ILE A 72 -3.52 -6.84 -8.12
CA ILE A 72 -2.66 -7.50 -7.12
C ILE A 72 -2.18 -8.86 -7.67
N ILE A 73 -3.14 -9.71 -8.06
CA ILE A 73 -2.84 -11.05 -8.59
C ILE A 73 -1.96 -10.96 -9.84
N SER A 74 -2.26 -10.03 -10.75
CA SER A 74 -1.51 -9.85 -11.99
C SER A 74 -0.06 -9.42 -11.73
N GLN A 75 0.16 -8.53 -10.78
CA GLN A 75 1.51 -8.06 -10.38
C GLN A 75 2.33 -9.21 -9.79
N ASP A 76 1.74 -10.03 -8.93
CA ASP A 76 2.42 -11.15 -8.31
C ASP A 76 2.75 -12.26 -9.31
N ILE A 77 1.83 -12.56 -10.24
CA ILE A 77 2.09 -13.53 -11.32
C ILE A 77 3.24 -13.04 -12.21
N VAL A 78 3.21 -11.77 -12.64
CA VAL A 78 4.27 -11.21 -13.50
C VAL A 78 5.61 -11.19 -12.76
N GLY A 79 5.61 -10.74 -11.50
CA GLY A 79 6.83 -10.72 -10.68
C GLY A 79 7.43 -12.12 -10.51
N ALA A 80 6.63 -13.09 -10.05
CA ALA A 80 7.09 -14.47 -9.83
C ALA A 80 7.55 -15.14 -11.13
N THR A 81 6.86 -14.89 -12.25
CA THR A 81 7.23 -15.44 -13.57
C THR A 81 8.57 -14.87 -14.04
N LEU A 82 8.78 -13.56 -13.94
CA LEU A 82 10.03 -12.92 -14.33
C LEU A 82 11.19 -13.36 -13.43
N ALA A 83 10.97 -13.51 -12.13
CA ALA A 83 11.98 -14.05 -11.22
C ALA A 83 12.45 -15.44 -11.68
N LYS A 84 11.51 -16.33 -12.05
CA LYS A 84 11.86 -17.65 -12.62
C LYS A 84 12.65 -17.54 -13.94
N VAL A 85 12.30 -16.60 -14.82
CA VAL A 85 13.05 -16.39 -16.09
C VAL A 85 14.49 -15.99 -15.82
N PHE A 86 14.74 -15.20 -14.78
CA PHE A 86 16.09 -14.82 -14.34
C PHE A 86 16.76 -15.86 -13.44
N GLN A 87 16.16 -17.05 -13.26
CA GLN A 87 16.65 -18.11 -12.38
C GLN A 87 16.77 -17.66 -10.90
N LEU A 88 15.98 -16.69 -10.50
CA LEU A 88 15.86 -16.21 -9.12
C LEU A 88 14.73 -16.95 -8.40
N ASN A 89 14.76 -16.88 -7.07
CA ASN A 89 13.65 -17.40 -6.26
C ASN A 89 12.34 -16.69 -6.64
N PRO A 90 11.25 -17.40 -6.98
CA PRO A 90 9.97 -16.79 -7.37
C PRO A 90 9.40 -15.85 -6.30
N LEU A 91 9.68 -16.09 -5.02
CA LEU A 91 9.28 -15.24 -3.91
C LEU A 91 9.93 -13.84 -4.00
N LEU A 92 11.14 -13.72 -4.58
CA LEU A 92 11.75 -12.42 -4.85
C LEU A 92 10.94 -11.62 -5.88
N GLY A 93 10.24 -12.31 -6.77
CA GLY A 93 9.31 -11.70 -7.72
C GLY A 93 8.14 -10.99 -7.05
N LEU A 94 7.65 -11.50 -5.92
CA LEU A 94 6.59 -10.83 -5.14
C LEU A 94 7.09 -9.49 -4.56
N CYS A 95 8.40 -9.39 -4.25
CA CYS A 95 9.02 -8.14 -3.78
C CYS A 95 8.96 -7.02 -4.82
N THR A 96 8.96 -7.35 -6.12
CA THR A 96 8.75 -6.39 -7.22
C THR A 96 7.30 -6.33 -7.68
N GLY A 97 6.45 -7.23 -7.17
CA GLY A 97 5.01 -7.30 -7.40
C GLY A 97 4.21 -6.50 -6.38
N SER A 98 3.11 -7.05 -5.93
CA SER A 98 2.14 -6.36 -5.09
C SER A 98 2.67 -5.98 -3.71
N ILE A 99 3.67 -6.68 -3.17
CA ILE A 99 4.31 -6.33 -1.88
C ILE A 99 4.75 -4.87 -1.89
N SER A 100 5.41 -4.44 -2.96
CA SER A 100 6.00 -3.10 -3.07
C SER A 100 5.15 -2.14 -3.86
N MET A 101 4.50 -2.62 -4.94
CA MET A 101 3.74 -1.75 -5.84
C MET A 101 2.45 -1.25 -5.21
N ILE A 102 1.65 -2.13 -4.63
CA ILE A 102 0.38 -1.77 -3.95
C ILE A 102 0.61 -1.53 -2.46
N GLY A 103 1.33 -2.44 -1.79
CA GLY A 103 1.55 -2.37 -0.36
C GLY A 103 2.59 -1.32 0.07
N GLY A 104 3.36 -0.79 -0.89
CA GLY A 104 4.35 0.26 -0.65
C GLY A 104 5.39 -0.12 0.39
N HIS A 105 5.96 0.89 1.07
CA HIS A 105 7.00 0.67 2.07
C HIS A 105 6.51 -0.10 3.31
N GLY A 106 5.23 0.03 3.69
CA GLY A 106 4.67 -0.66 4.84
C GLY A 106 4.70 -2.18 4.66
N THR A 107 4.14 -2.66 3.57
CA THR A 107 4.11 -4.09 3.23
C THR A 107 5.50 -4.61 2.87
N ALA A 108 6.33 -3.81 2.18
CA ALA A 108 7.74 -4.13 1.90
C ALA A 108 8.53 -4.40 3.18
N GLY A 109 8.38 -3.55 4.20
CA GLY A 109 9.08 -3.70 5.47
C GLY A 109 8.58 -4.85 6.33
N SER A 110 7.39 -5.37 6.08
CA SER A 110 6.83 -6.50 6.82
C SER A 110 7.08 -7.85 6.13
N PHE A 111 6.84 -7.94 4.83
CA PHE A 111 7.07 -9.18 4.08
C PHE A 111 8.52 -9.39 3.66
N GLY A 112 9.29 -8.31 3.46
CA GLY A 112 10.72 -8.43 3.12
C GLY A 112 11.51 -9.28 4.14
N PRO A 113 11.51 -8.92 5.44
CA PRO A 113 12.17 -9.73 6.47
C PRO A 113 11.61 -11.15 6.56
N LEU A 114 10.29 -11.33 6.45
CA LEU A 114 9.69 -12.68 6.44
C LEU A 114 10.24 -13.54 5.30
N LEU A 115 10.37 -12.98 4.09
CA LEU A 115 10.95 -13.70 2.95
C LEU A 115 12.43 -13.99 3.15
N GLU A 116 13.19 -13.11 3.83
CA GLU A 116 14.58 -13.38 4.20
C GLU A 116 14.68 -14.53 5.21
N GLU A 117 13.78 -14.63 6.18
CA GLU A 117 13.67 -15.77 7.10
C GLU A 117 13.38 -17.09 6.36
N LEU A 118 12.66 -17.02 5.24
CA LEU A 118 12.39 -18.14 4.32
C LEU A 118 13.54 -18.40 3.35
N GLY A 119 14.71 -17.75 3.51
CA GLY A 119 15.92 -17.98 2.72
C GLY A 119 16.00 -17.16 1.42
N VAL A 120 15.17 -16.13 1.23
CA VAL A 120 15.23 -15.25 0.05
C VAL A 120 16.14 -14.07 0.36
N SER A 121 17.43 -14.19 0.08
CA SER A 121 18.40 -13.10 0.32
C SER A 121 18.04 -11.82 -0.43
N GLY A 122 18.15 -10.67 0.25
CA GLY A 122 17.93 -9.34 -0.31
C GLY A 122 16.47 -8.96 -0.50
N ALA A 123 15.51 -9.80 -0.05
CA ALA A 123 14.07 -9.54 -0.24
C ALA A 123 13.65 -8.21 0.38
N THR A 124 14.13 -7.87 1.57
CA THR A 124 13.84 -6.59 2.22
C THR A 124 14.33 -5.42 1.38
N THR A 125 15.58 -5.47 0.92
CA THR A 125 16.20 -4.37 0.18
C THR A 125 15.56 -4.20 -1.20
N VAL A 126 15.28 -5.31 -1.91
CA VAL A 126 14.55 -5.31 -3.19
C VAL A 126 13.16 -4.73 -3.03
N SER A 127 12.44 -5.12 -1.97
CA SER A 127 11.08 -4.60 -1.71
C SER A 127 11.09 -3.10 -1.49
N PHE A 128 11.99 -2.56 -0.67
CA PHE A 128 12.06 -1.11 -0.44
C PHE A 128 12.49 -0.32 -1.68
N ALA A 129 13.46 -0.83 -2.44
CA ALA A 129 13.86 -0.22 -3.71
C ALA A 129 12.70 -0.19 -4.70
N SER A 130 11.95 -1.28 -4.80
CA SER A 130 10.77 -1.40 -5.66
C SER A 130 9.65 -0.46 -5.23
N ALA A 131 9.37 -0.34 -3.93
CA ALA A 131 8.36 0.58 -3.41
C ALA A 131 8.73 2.05 -3.69
N THR A 132 9.99 2.42 -3.53
CA THR A 132 10.48 3.78 -3.85
C THR A 132 10.33 4.09 -5.35
N PHE A 133 10.70 3.15 -6.21
CA PHE A 133 10.51 3.25 -7.65
C PHE A 133 9.02 3.39 -8.00
N GLY A 134 8.19 2.56 -7.41
CA GLY A 134 6.75 2.55 -7.64
C GLY A 134 6.07 3.88 -7.33
N LEU A 135 6.41 4.53 -6.21
CA LEU A 135 5.89 5.85 -5.85
C LEU A 135 6.13 6.91 -6.94
N VAL A 136 7.32 6.91 -7.53
CA VAL A 136 7.66 7.86 -8.59
C VAL A 136 6.92 7.52 -9.88
N MET A 137 6.99 6.24 -10.28
CA MET A 137 6.42 5.78 -11.55
C MET A 137 4.89 5.79 -11.56
N GLY A 138 4.23 5.52 -10.43
CA GLY A 138 2.78 5.55 -10.30
C GLY A 138 2.18 6.92 -10.61
N SER A 139 2.83 7.98 -10.12
CA SER A 139 2.41 9.36 -10.43
C SER A 139 2.69 9.72 -11.90
N PHE A 140 3.85 9.31 -12.41
CA PHE A 140 4.24 9.59 -13.79
C PHE A 140 3.30 8.90 -14.79
N ILE A 141 3.11 7.59 -14.66
CA ILE A 141 2.26 6.79 -15.57
C ILE A 141 0.80 7.25 -15.50
N GLY A 142 0.29 7.57 -14.31
CA GLY A 142 -1.10 8.00 -14.13
C GLY A 142 -1.46 9.21 -14.98
N GLY A 143 -0.59 10.21 -15.03
CA GLY A 143 -0.79 11.40 -15.86
C GLY A 143 -0.83 11.09 -17.36
N PHE A 144 0.08 10.25 -17.86
CA PHE A 144 0.13 9.85 -19.27
C PHE A 144 -1.06 9.00 -19.68
N VAL A 145 -1.43 8.01 -18.86
CA VAL A 145 -2.58 7.13 -19.12
C VAL A 145 -3.86 7.94 -19.22
N ALA A 146 -4.13 8.83 -18.26
CA ALA A 146 -5.35 9.63 -18.28
C ALA A 146 -5.39 10.59 -19.46
N LYS A 147 -4.28 11.29 -19.74
CA LYS A 147 -4.20 12.18 -20.90
C LYS A 147 -4.43 11.40 -22.20
N GLY A 148 -3.78 10.25 -22.37
CA GLY A 148 -3.97 9.40 -23.56
C GLY A 148 -5.43 8.93 -23.70
N LEU A 149 -6.12 8.59 -22.60
CA LEU A 149 -7.53 8.22 -22.63
C LEU A 149 -8.43 9.39 -23.03
N ILE A 150 -8.22 10.56 -22.42
CA ILE A 150 -9.02 11.76 -22.72
C ILE A 150 -8.87 12.16 -24.18
N ASP A 151 -7.63 12.21 -24.70
CA ASP A 151 -7.34 12.65 -26.05
C ASP A 151 -7.84 11.61 -27.10
N ASN A 152 -7.56 10.31 -26.89
CA ASN A 152 -7.91 9.25 -27.85
C ASN A 152 -9.43 9.01 -27.93
N TYR A 153 -10.12 9.03 -26.82
CA TYR A 153 -11.58 8.81 -26.77
C TYR A 153 -12.37 10.11 -26.85
N LYS A 154 -11.71 11.29 -26.95
CA LYS A 154 -12.35 12.61 -27.01
C LYS A 154 -13.38 12.78 -25.90
N LEU A 155 -13.00 12.47 -24.68
CA LEU A 155 -13.90 12.46 -23.54
C LEU A 155 -14.35 13.89 -23.20
N LYS A 156 -15.66 14.04 -22.99
CA LYS A 156 -16.22 15.34 -22.53
C LYS A 156 -15.78 15.60 -21.09
N THR A 157 -15.07 16.69 -20.87
CA THR A 157 -14.56 17.07 -19.54
C THR A 157 -15.52 18.06 -18.86
N PRO A 158 -15.62 18.10 -17.52
CA PRO A 158 -16.50 19.03 -16.81
C PRO A 158 -16.19 20.50 -17.11
N LYS A 159 -14.93 20.88 -17.38
CA LYS A 159 -14.57 22.24 -17.77
C LYS A 159 -15.15 22.66 -19.12
N GLU A 160 -15.29 21.73 -20.05
CA GLU A 160 -15.87 22.00 -21.38
C GLU A 160 -17.39 22.11 -21.33
N SER A 161 -18.03 21.43 -20.36
CA SER A 161 -19.49 21.43 -20.22
C SER A 161 -20.08 22.60 -19.43
N HIS A 162 -19.26 23.57 -18.97
CA HIS A 162 -19.70 24.73 -18.14
C HIS A 162 -20.47 24.32 -16.87
N ASP A 163 -20.37 23.08 -16.43
CA ASP A 163 -20.97 22.63 -15.20
C ASP A 163 -20.23 23.27 -14.01
N LYS A 164 -20.98 23.86 -13.07
CA LYS A 164 -20.43 24.56 -11.91
C LYS A 164 -19.57 23.53 -11.14
N SER A 165 -18.25 23.63 -11.28
CA SER A 165 -17.31 22.83 -10.50
C SER A 165 -17.53 23.10 -9.02
N ILE A 166 -17.87 22.07 -8.26
CA ILE A 166 -17.86 22.12 -6.80
C ILE A 166 -16.43 22.49 -6.40
N PRO A 167 -16.20 23.52 -5.57
CA PRO A 167 -14.85 23.90 -5.19
C PRO A 167 -14.14 22.72 -4.50
N LEU A 168 -12.89 22.47 -4.86
CA LEU A 168 -12.02 21.46 -4.22
C LEU A 168 -11.91 21.67 -2.70
N SER A 169 -12.10 22.90 -2.21
CA SER A 169 -12.11 23.25 -0.79
C SER A 169 -13.12 22.48 0.06
N ASP A 170 -14.24 22.04 -0.53
CA ASP A 170 -15.32 21.39 0.21
C ASP A 170 -15.02 19.90 0.51
N PHE A 171 -13.99 19.33 -0.13
CA PHE A 171 -13.54 17.94 0.09
C PHE A 171 -12.28 17.85 0.95
N HIS A 172 -11.57 18.96 1.14
CA HIS A 172 -10.50 19.11 2.11
C HIS A 172 -11.06 19.80 3.37
N GLU A 173 -12.04 19.20 4.03
CA GLU A 173 -12.32 19.59 5.41
C GLU A 173 -11.08 19.24 6.25
N ASP A 174 -10.22 20.24 6.38
CA ASP A 174 -9.19 20.32 7.39
C ASP A 174 -9.87 20.52 8.76
N ASN A 175 -10.65 19.49 9.15
CA ASN A 175 -11.12 19.38 10.51
C ASN A 175 -9.87 19.08 11.35
N GLN A 176 -9.20 20.16 11.78
CA GLN A 176 -8.24 20.11 12.88
C GLN A 176 -8.99 19.65 14.13
N ALA A 177 -9.30 18.35 14.17
CA ALA A 177 -9.87 17.75 15.35
C ALA A 177 -8.81 17.86 16.45
N VAL A 178 -9.07 18.68 17.45
CA VAL A 178 -8.22 18.81 18.63
C VAL A 178 -8.09 17.42 19.23
N LEU A 179 -6.89 16.84 19.13
CA LEU A 179 -6.59 15.54 19.72
C LEU A 179 -6.77 15.63 21.24
N CYS A 180 -7.66 14.82 21.76
CA CYS A 180 -7.94 14.78 23.20
C CYS A 180 -7.26 13.55 23.82
N GLN A 181 -6.54 13.73 24.93
CA GLN A 181 -5.86 12.64 25.63
C GLN A 181 -6.79 11.46 25.93
N LYS A 182 -8.03 11.72 26.38
CA LYS A 182 -9.01 10.68 26.67
C LYS A 182 -9.38 9.84 25.45
N ARG A 183 -9.50 10.47 24.28
CA ARG A 183 -9.81 9.78 23.02
C ARG A 183 -8.61 8.99 22.50
N LEU A 184 -7.39 9.56 22.62
CA LEU A 184 -6.15 8.84 22.32
C LEU A 184 -5.99 7.59 23.18
N MET A 185 -6.28 7.69 24.50
CA MET A 185 -6.25 6.52 25.39
C MET A 185 -7.27 5.44 24.97
N LYS A 186 -8.48 5.82 24.58
CA LYS A 186 -9.46 4.84 24.08
C LYS A 186 -9.00 4.21 22.76
N GLY A 187 -8.53 4.99 21.80
CA GLY A 187 -7.98 4.47 20.55
C GLY A 187 -6.80 3.51 20.79
N SER A 188 -5.87 3.87 21.69
CA SER A 188 -4.77 2.99 22.12
C SER A 188 -5.28 1.70 22.74
N ALA A 189 -6.32 1.76 23.59
CA ALA A 189 -6.89 0.56 24.21
C ALA A 189 -7.48 -0.41 23.17
N PHE A 190 -8.16 0.10 22.14
CA PHE A 190 -8.64 -0.71 21.04
C PHE A 190 -7.50 -1.36 20.25
N LEU A 191 -6.42 -0.60 19.98
CA LEU A 191 -5.24 -1.13 19.31
C LEU A 191 -4.57 -2.25 20.12
N PHE A 192 -4.31 -2.02 21.41
CA PHE A 192 -3.70 -3.04 22.27
C PHE A 192 -4.61 -4.28 22.44
N LEU A 193 -5.92 -4.08 22.54
CA LEU A 193 -6.87 -5.19 22.58
C LEU A 193 -6.79 -6.02 21.30
N SER A 194 -6.77 -5.37 20.13
CA SER A 194 -6.67 -6.08 18.87
C SER A 194 -5.32 -6.80 18.70
N MET A 195 -4.22 -6.20 19.18
CA MET A 195 -2.90 -6.83 19.17
C MET A 195 -2.86 -8.06 20.09
N GLY A 196 -3.47 -7.96 21.30
CA GLY A 196 -3.55 -9.08 22.24
C GLY A 196 -4.39 -10.24 21.69
N ILE A 197 -5.58 -9.97 21.17
CA ILE A 197 -6.42 -11.00 20.53
C ILE A 197 -5.70 -11.53 19.27
N GLY A 198 -5.08 -10.65 18.52
CA GLY A 198 -4.36 -10.97 17.29
C GLY A 198 -3.18 -11.89 17.51
N SER A 199 -2.47 -11.79 18.63
CA SER A 199 -1.37 -12.71 18.95
C SER A 199 -1.86 -14.15 19.13
N VAL A 200 -3.05 -14.32 19.72
CA VAL A 200 -3.69 -15.64 19.86
C VAL A 200 -4.12 -16.15 18.47
N ILE A 201 -4.73 -15.30 17.64
CA ILE A 201 -5.12 -15.68 16.27
C ILE A 201 -3.89 -16.08 15.45
N SER A 202 -2.80 -15.30 15.52
CA SER A 202 -1.55 -15.62 14.83
C SER A 202 -0.97 -16.97 15.27
N GLY A 203 -1.04 -17.30 16.57
CA GLY A 203 -0.64 -18.61 17.09
C GLY A 203 -1.45 -19.75 16.46
N PHE A 204 -2.76 -19.65 16.44
CA PHE A 204 -3.61 -20.65 15.80
C PHE A 204 -3.35 -20.81 14.30
N ILE A 205 -3.08 -19.72 13.60
CA ILE A 205 -2.77 -19.77 12.16
C ILE A 205 -1.41 -20.47 11.95
N GLN A 206 -0.39 -20.15 12.74
CA GLN A 206 0.93 -20.78 12.65
C GLN A 206 0.87 -22.29 12.90
N ASP A 207 0.02 -22.73 13.84
CA ASP A 207 -0.20 -24.16 14.11
C ASP A 207 -0.77 -24.93 12.90
N THR A 208 -1.37 -24.25 11.92
CA THR A 208 -1.83 -24.85 10.67
C THR A 208 -0.70 -25.12 9.65
N GLY A 209 0.52 -24.68 9.95
CA GLY A 209 1.67 -24.80 9.04
C GLY A 209 1.71 -23.74 7.93
N LEU A 210 0.79 -22.78 7.93
CA LEU A 210 0.79 -21.68 6.98
C LEU A 210 1.76 -20.57 7.41
N THR A 211 2.51 -20.04 6.47
CA THR A 211 3.44 -18.95 6.71
C THR A 211 2.72 -17.59 6.64
N PHE A 212 2.68 -16.90 7.78
CA PHE A 212 2.04 -15.59 7.93
C PHE A 212 2.93 -14.60 8.66
N PRO A 213 2.97 -13.33 8.25
CA PRO A 213 3.51 -12.28 9.10
C PRO A 213 2.73 -12.15 10.42
N SER A 214 3.44 -11.89 11.51
CA SER A 214 2.87 -11.85 12.86
C SER A 214 1.75 -10.82 13.05
N TYR A 215 1.76 -9.74 12.27
CA TYR A 215 0.76 -8.68 12.36
C TYR A 215 -0.62 -9.03 11.76
N ILE A 216 -0.72 -10.07 10.92
CA ILE A 216 -2.00 -10.42 10.26
C ILE A 216 -3.07 -10.77 11.26
N GLY A 217 -2.73 -11.47 12.34
CA GLY A 217 -3.68 -11.74 13.41
C GLY A 217 -4.22 -10.47 14.06
N ALA A 218 -3.36 -9.48 14.32
CA ALA A 218 -3.78 -8.19 14.88
C ALA A 218 -4.68 -7.41 13.92
N MET A 219 -4.37 -7.44 12.63
CA MET A 219 -5.17 -6.81 11.58
C MET A 219 -6.56 -7.47 11.45
N ILE A 220 -6.64 -8.80 11.49
CA ILE A 220 -7.92 -9.54 11.49
C ILE A 220 -8.72 -9.23 12.75
N ALA A 221 -8.09 -9.27 13.94
CA ALA A 221 -8.75 -8.95 15.19
C ALA A 221 -9.34 -7.54 15.19
N ALA A 222 -8.59 -6.57 14.70
CA ALA A 222 -9.04 -5.20 14.57
C ALA A 222 -10.23 -5.07 13.61
N ALA A 223 -10.21 -5.74 12.46
CA ALA A 223 -11.32 -5.77 11.51
C ALA A 223 -12.59 -6.40 12.13
N VAL A 224 -12.43 -7.48 12.91
CA VAL A 224 -13.56 -8.11 13.63
C VAL A 224 -14.12 -7.16 14.69
N ILE A 225 -13.28 -6.54 15.51
CA ILE A 225 -13.69 -5.57 16.53
C ILE A 225 -14.40 -4.39 15.87
N ARG A 226 -13.87 -3.85 14.76
CA ARG A 226 -14.48 -2.77 14.00
C ARG A 226 -15.91 -3.12 13.58
N ASN A 227 -16.11 -4.23 12.91
CA ASN A 227 -17.40 -4.63 12.40
C ASN A 227 -18.39 -4.98 13.53
N PHE A 228 -17.90 -5.55 14.65
CA PHE A 228 -18.71 -5.76 15.84
C PHE A 228 -19.20 -4.43 16.44
N CYS A 229 -18.32 -3.44 16.56
CA CYS A 229 -18.67 -2.10 17.05
C CYS A 229 -19.68 -1.41 16.12
N ASP A 230 -19.51 -1.53 14.79
CA ASP A 230 -20.44 -1.00 13.80
C ASP A 230 -21.86 -1.59 13.96
N ILE A 231 -21.97 -2.92 14.21
CA ILE A 231 -23.25 -3.60 14.44
C ILE A 231 -23.88 -3.13 15.76
N ARG A 232 -23.08 -2.98 16.81
CA ARG A 232 -23.53 -2.55 18.14
C ARG A 232 -23.70 -1.04 18.28
N LYS A 233 -23.35 -0.26 17.24
CA LYS A 233 -23.36 1.21 17.25
C LYS A 233 -22.46 1.81 18.35
N ILE A 234 -21.35 1.14 18.65
CA ILE A 234 -20.32 1.63 19.56
C ILE A 234 -19.41 2.54 18.77
N GLU A 235 -19.22 3.77 19.25
CA GLU A 235 -18.31 4.74 18.63
C GLU A 235 -16.86 4.37 18.88
N ILE A 236 -16.10 4.29 17.79
CA ILE A 236 -14.64 4.09 17.79
C ILE A 236 -13.97 5.40 17.42
N GLU A 237 -12.89 5.71 18.08
CA GLU A 237 -12.07 6.90 17.83
C GLU A 237 -11.16 6.70 16.59
N GLU A 238 -11.77 6.68 15.39
CA GLU A 238 -11.09 6.35 14.12
C GLU A 238 -9.90 7.27 13.84
N LYS A 239 -10.05 8.59 14.04
CA LYS A 239 -8.99 9.60 13.81
C LYS A 239 -7.80 9.37 14.73
N GLU A 240 -8.04 9.08 15.98
CA GLU A 240 -6.99 8.83 16.98
C GLU A 240 -6.26 7.51 16.69
N ILE A 241 -6.97 6.47 16.29
CA ILE A 241 -6.38 5.20 15.85
C ILE A 241 -5.51 5.42 14.62
N GLU A 242 -5.98 6.18 13.64
CA GLU A 242 -5.22 6.54 12.44
C GLU A 242 -3.94 7.32 12.78
N VAL A 243 -4.02 8.29 13.68
CA VAL A 243 -2.86 9.08 14.12
C VAL A 243 -1.80 8.17 14.77
N ILE A 244 -2.22 7.27 15.68
CA ILE A 244 -1.31 6.32 16.32
C ILE A 244 -0.69 5.37 15.28
N GLY A 245 -1.50 4.89 14.34
CA GLY A 245 -1.05 4.06 13.22
C GLY A 245 0.00 4.75 12.37
N ASN A 246 -0.25 6.00 11.97
CA ASN A 246 0.67 6.79 11.15
C ASN A 246 2.00 7.10 11.87
N ILE A 247 1.97 7.39 13.17
CA ILE A 247 3.18 7.55 13.99
C ILE A 247 3.95 6.23 14.04
N SER A 248 3.25 5.12 14.28
CA SER A 248 3.86 3.78 14.33
C SER A 248 4.47 3.39 12.99
N LEU A 249 3.81 3.70 11.87
CA LEU A 249 4.37 3.51 10.53
C LEU A 249 5.68 4.29 10.34
N GLY A 250 5.72 5.55 10.80
CA GLY A 250 6.92 6.38 10.72
C GLY A 250 8.12 5.75 11.44
N TYR A 251 7.94 5.30 12.68
CA TYR A 251 9.00 4.63 13.45
C TYR A 251 9.38 3.28 12.86
N PHE A 252 8.39 2.48 12.48
CA PHE A 252 8.60 1.20 11.82
C PHE A 252 9.45 1.35 10.55
N LEU A 253 9.08 2.28 9.65
CA LEU A 253 9.82 2.52 8.42
C LEU A 253 11.24 3.04 8.67
N CYS A 254 11.43 3.91 9.66
CA CYS A 254 12.74 4.41 10.00
C CYS A 254 13.68 3.26 10.39
N ILE A 255 13.25 2.40 11.32
CA ILE A 255 14.06 1.26 11.79
C ILE A 255 14.31 0.27 10.66
N ALA A 256 13.29 -0.08 9.88
CA ALA A 256 13.40 -1.02 8.78
C ALA A 256 14.37 -0.54 7.68
N LEU A 257 14.30 0.76 7.32
CA LEU A 257 15.19 1.33 6.30
C LEU A 257 16.63 1.50 6.79
N MET A 258 16.83 1.74 8.08
CA MET A 258 18.18 1.76 8.67
C MET A 258 18.87 0.38 8.55
N GLY A 259 18.10 -0.71 8.58
CA GLY A 259 18.59 -2.09 8.46
C GLY A 259 18.87 -2.55 7.03
N LEU A 260 18.67 -1.72 6.00
CA LEU A 260 18.84 -2.13 4.60
C LEU A 260 20.29 -2.51 4.27
N LYS A 261 20.43 -3.65 3.62
CA LYS A 261 21.72 -4.17 3.13
C LYS A 261 21.90 -3.81 1.65
N LEU A 262 22.17 -2.53 1.37
CA LEU A 262 22.27 -2.01 -0.01
C LEU A 262 23.27 -2.74 -0.90
N TRP A 263 24.27 -3.41 -0.33
CA TRP A 263 25.25 -4.23 -1.08
C TRP A 263 24.63 -5.46 -1.74
N GLU A 264 23.46 -5.94 -1.26
CA GLU A 264 22.75 -7.09 -1.85
C GLU A 264 22.05 -6.73 -3.17
N LEU A 265 21.88 -5.44 -3.48
CA LEU A 265 21.29 -5.00 -4.74
C LEU A 265 22.22 -5.08 -5.94
N PHE A 266 23.55 -5.12 -5.75
CA PHE A 266 24.48 -5.06 -6.88
C PHE A 266 24.31 -6.24 -7.84
N ASP A 267 24.17 -7.45 -7.30
CA ASP A 267 24.00 -8.67 -8.10
C ASP A 267 22.59 -8.79 -8.71
N LEU A 268 21.62 -8.08 -8.13
CA LEU A 268 20.21 -8.11 -8.54
C LEU A 268 19.81 -6.91 -9.43
N ALA A 269 20.73 -5.98 -9.72
CA ALA A 269 20.39 -4.70 -10.35
C ALA A 269 19.71 -4.87 -11.72
N LEU A 270 20.25 -5.72 -12.59
CA LEU A 270 19.69 -5.93 -13.93
C LEU A 270 18.32 -6.63 -13.89
N PRO A 271 18.14 -7.78 -13.20
CA PRO A 271 16.84 -8.39 -13.03
C PRO A 271 15.81 -7.43 -12.42
N LEU A 272 16.20 -6.68 -11.38
CA LEU A 272 15.33 -5.73 -10.70
C LEU A 272 14.81 -4.66 -11.64
N VAL A 273 15.67 -4.01 -12.42
CA VAL A 273 15.26 -2.98 -13.39
C VAL A 273 14.27 -3.54 -14.41
N VAL A 274 14.53 -4.72 -14.97
CA VAL A 274 13.63 -5.35 -15.94
C VAL A 274 12.28 -5.68 -15.32
N MET A 275 12.26 -6.21 -14.10
CA MET A 275 11.02 -6.54 -13.39
C MET A 275 10.21 -5.27 -13.08
N LEU A 276 10.86 -4.19 -12.66
CA LEU A 276 10.21 -2.90 -12.35
C LEU A 276 9.63 -2.23 -13.62
N VAL A 277 10.37 -2.30 -14.74
CA VAL A 277 9.85 -1.82 -16.04
C VAL A 277 8.66 -2.65 -16.48
N ALA A 278 8.71 -3.98 -16.32
CA ALA A 278 7.59 -4.86 -16.64
C ALA A 278 6.34 -4.55 -15.79
N GLN A 279 6.52 -4.31 -14.49
CA GLN A 279 5.42 -3.88 -13.60
C GLN A 279 4.82 -2.53 -14.03
N SER A 280 5.67 -1.60 -14.47
CA SER A 280 5.24 -0.29 -14.99
C SER A 280 4.41 -0.43 -16.26
N LEU A 281 4.84 -1.29 -17.18
CA LEU A 281 4.10 -1.61 -18.41
C LEU A 281 2.78 -2.34 -18.11
N LEU A 282 2.81 -3.31 -17.20
CA LEU A 282 1.61 -3.99 -16.73
C LEU A 282 0.61 -2.97 -16.20
N MET A 283 1.04 -2.05 -15.32
CA MET A 283 0.17 -1.03 -14.74
C MET A 283 -0.45 -0.12 -15.80
N ALA A 284 0.35 0.37 -16.75
CA ALA A 284 -0.14 1.21 -17.82
C ALA A 284 -1.19 0.49 -18.70
N ILE A 285 -0.91 -0.75 -19.10
CA ILE A 285 -1.82 -1.59 -19.88
C ILE A 285 -3.09 -1.88 -19.09
N PHE A 286 -2.95 -2.26 -17.82
CA PHE A 286 -4.07 -2.59 -16.94
C PHE A 286 -5.00 -1.38 -16.74
N ALA A 287 -4.43 -0.21 -16.44
CA ALA A 287 -5.20 1.02 -16.26
C ALA A 287 -5.92 1.44 -17.54
N TYR A 288 -5.23 1.39 -18.69
CA TYR A 288 -5.78 1.82 -19.97
C TYR A 288 -6.87 0.88 -20.50
N PHE A 289 -6.68 -0.43 -20.38
CA PHE A 289 -7.58 -1.41 -21.01
C PHE A 289 -8.59 -2.03 -20.06
N ILE A 290 -8.24 -2.24 -18.79
CA ILE A 290 -9.11 -2.90 -17.81
C ILE A 290 -9.83 -1.88 -16.97
N THR A 291 -9.12 -1.04 -16.21
CA THR A 291 -9.75 -0.09 -15.29
C THR A 291 -10.67 0.88 -16.03
N PHE A 292 -10.19 1.50 -17.10
CA PHE A 292 -10.98 2.44 -17.89
C PHE A 292 -12.26 1.83 -18.45
N ARG A 293 -12.17 0.61 -18.99
CA ARG A 293 -13.34 -0.07 -19.60
C ARG A 293 -14.35 -0.53 -18.55
N ALA A 294 -13.87 -1.04 -17.43
CA ALA A 294 -14.72 -1.53 -16.35
C ALA A 294 -15.43 -0.39 -15.61
N MET A 295 -14.79 0.77 -15.47
CA MET A 295 -15.37 1.90 -14.72
C MET A 295 -16.31 2.81 -15.52
N GLY A 296 -16.54 2.55 -16.84
CA GLY A 296 -17.61 3.22 -17.62
C GLY A 296 -17.20 3.91 -18.91
N LYS A 297 -15.89 3.99 -19.25
CA LYS A 297 -15.35 4.62 -20.48
C LYS A 297 -15.68 6.10 -20.63
N ASP A 298 -15.87 6.80 -19.53
CA ASP A 298 -16.14 8.22 -19.45
C ASP A 298 -14.98 8.99 -18.80
N TYR A 299 -15.16 10.28 -18.54
CA TYR A 299 -14.14 11.08 -17.85
C TYR A 299 -13.84 10.55 -16.45
N ASP A 300 -14.86 10.16 -15.67
CA ASP A 300 -14.68 9.56 -14.35
C ASP A 300 -13.81 8.28 -14.46
N ALA A 301 -14.05 7.44 -15.49
CA ALA A 301 -13.25 6.24 -15.72
C ALA A 301 -11.79 6.55 -16.07
N ALA A 302 -11.49 7.65 -16.77
CA ALA A 302 -10.12 8.09 -17.03
C ALA A 302 -9.43 8.56 -15.73
N VAL A 303 -10.17 9.23 -14.85
CA VAL A 303 -9.68 9.61 -13.52
C VAL A 303 -9.45 8.38 -12.65
N PHE A 304 -10.34 7.38 -12.66
CA PHE A 304 -10.13 6.08 -12.01
C PHE A 304 -8.88 5.37 -12.52
N ALA A 305 -8.64 5.37 -13.84
CA ALA A 305 -7.45 4.76 -14.44
C ALA A 305 -6.17 5.43 -13.96
N SER A 306 -6.14 6.76 -13.87
CA SER A 306 -5.01 7.51 -13.33
C SER A 306 -4.81 7.24 -11.84
N ALA A 307 -5.88 7.26 -11.06
CA ALA A 307 -5.83 6.95 -9.65
C ALA A 307 -5.34 5.53 -9.38
N SER A 308 -5.77 4.55 -10.22
CA SER A 308 -5.29 3.17 -10.10
C SER A 308 -3.79 3.03 -10.34
N CYS A 309 -3.18 3.86 -11.21
CA CYS A 309 -1.73 3.92 -11.34
C CYS A 309 -1.06 4.44 -10.06
N GLY A 310 -1.65 5.43 -9.42
CA GLY A 310 -1.13 6.02 -8.18
C GLY A 310 -1.11 5.04 -7.01
N PHE A 311 -2.22 4.36 -6.70
CA PHE A 311 -2.24 3.39 -5.62
C PHE A 311 -1.65 2.03 -6.03
N GLY A 312 -1.79 1.65 -7.29
CA GLY A 312 -1.32 0.34 -7.81
C GLY A 312 0.20 0.25 -7.99
N MET A 313 0.91 1.37 -7.92
CA MET A 313 2.38 1.44 -7.89
C MET A 313 2.93 2.30 -6.75
N GLY A 314 2.12 2.71 -5.81
CA GLY A 314 2.60 3.62 -4.78
C GLY A 314 1.81 3.53 -3.50
N ALA A 315 0.83 4.42 -3.35
CA ALA A 315 -0.02 4.50 -2.18
C ALA A 315 -1.28 5.32 -2.48
N THR A 316 -2.30 5.23 -1.62
CA THR A 316 -3.53 6.03 -1.76
C THR A 316 -3.28 7.54 -1.90
N PRO A 317 -2.34 8.18 -1.17
CA PRO A 317 -2.02 9.60 -1.40
C PRO A 317 -1.53 9.91 -2.82
N ASN A 318 -0.80 9.00 -3.48
CA ASN A 318 -0.40 9.17 -4.88
C ASN A 318 -1.61 9.12 -5.82
N ALA A 319 -2.59 8.26 -5.52
CA ALA A 319 -3.83 8.22 -6.28
C ALA A 319 -4.59 9.56 -6.16
N VAL A 320 -4.68 10.12 -4.96
CA VAL A 320 -5.31 11.42 -4.73
C VAL A 320 -4.57 12.52 -5.47
N ALA A 321 -3.23 12.56 -5.38
CA ALA A 321 -2.41 13.54 -6.11
C ALA A 321 -2.61 13.46 -7.64
N ASN A 322 -2.74 12.25 -8.20
CA ASN A 322 -3.04 12.05 -9.61
C ASN A 322 -4.44 12.60 -9.97
N MET A 323 -5.44 12.38 -9.11
CA MET A 323 -6.79 12.91 -9.30
C MET A 323 -6.80 14.45 -9.21
N ASP A 324 -6.08 15.03 -8.25
CA ASP A 324 -5.95 16.47 -8.07
C ASP A 324 -5.34 17.15 -9.32
N ALA A 325 -4.28 16.56 -9.86
CA ALA A 325 -3.62 17.06 -11.07
C ALA A 325 -4.56 17.05 -12.29
N LEU A 326 -5.38 16.00 -12.43
CA LEU A 326 -6.37 15.91 -13.51
C LEU A 326 -7.54 16.89 -13.30
N SER A 327 -8.05 16.97 -12.08
CA SER A 327 -9.16 17.87 -11.73
C SER A 327 -8.79 19.35 -11.93
N ALA A 328 -7.56 19.71 -11.58
CA ALA A 328 -7.04 21.07 -11.84
C ALA A 328 -7.03 21.42 -13.34
N LYS A 329 -6.76 20.44 -14.19
CA LYS A 329 -6.66 20.66 -15.65
C LYS A 329 -7.98 20.49 -16.38
N PHE A 330 -8.75 19.44 -16.08
CA PHE A 330 -9.89 18.99 -16.87
C PHE A 330 -11.25 19.12 -16.14
N GLY A 331 -11.24 19.41 -14.84
CA GLY A 331 -12.44 19.56 -14.01
C GLY A 331 -12.61 18.43 -13.01
N PHE A 332 -13.45 18.64 -12.01
CA PHE A 332 -13.64 17.74 -10.87
C PHE A 332 -14.49 16.51 -11.22
N ALA A 333 -14.06 15.35 -10.74
CA ALA A 333 -14.70 14.04 -10.93
C ALA A 333 -15.17 13.47 -9.58
N ALA A 334 -16.41 13.77 -9.17
CA ALA A 334 -16.90 13.45 -7.83
C ALA A 334 -16.84 11.94 -7.48
N THR A 335 -17.16 11.06 -8.42
CA THR A 335 -17.22 9.62 -8.17
C THR A 335 -15.85 9.01 -7.82
N PRO A 336 -14.76 9.27 -8.57
CA PRO A 336 -13.43 8.81 -8.20
C PRO A 336 -12.97 9.30 -6.83
N TYR A 337 -13.21 10.57 -6.49
CA TYR A 337 -12.83 11.13 -5.19
C TYR A 337 -13.54 10.48 -4.00
N PHE A 338 -14.74 9.94 -4.23
CA PHE A 338 -15.45 9.18 -3.21
C PHE A 338 -14.94 7.72 -3.15
N VAL A 339 -14.80 7.04 -4.29
CA VAL A 339 -14.54 5.59 -4.37
C VAL A 339 -13.08 5.24 -4.08
N VAL A 340 -12.12 5.98 -4.66
CA VAL A 340 -10.70 5.63 -4.60
C VAL A 340 -10.16 5.63 -3.18
N PRO A 341 -10.38 6.67 -2.34
CA PRO A 341 -9.92 6.64 -0.96
C PRO A 341 -10.55 5.51 -0.14
N ILE A 342 -11.84 5.22 -0.34
CA ILE A 342 -12.52 4.12 0.36
C ILE A 342 -11.86 2.78 0.03
N VAL A 343 -11.61 2.49 -1.24
CA VAL A 343 -11.00 1.22 -1.64
C VAL A 343 -9.53 1.18 -1.24
N GLY A 344 -8.77 2.23 -1.56
CA GLY A 344 -7.32 2.28 -1.36
C GLY A 344 -6.92 2.30 0.11
N ALA A 345 -7.63 3.07 0.96
CA ALA A 345 -7.27 3.20 2.36
C ALA A 345 -7.90 2.13 3.26
N LEU A 346 -9.06 1.55 2.87
CA LEU A 346 -9.80 0.67 3.76
C LEU A 346 -9.65 -0.82 3.44
N PHE A 347 -9.48 -1.19 2.18
CA PHE A 347 -9.60 -2.60 1.78
C PHE A 347 -8.38 -3.16 1.08
N VAL A 348 -7.65 -2.33 0.33
CA VAL A 348 -6.57 -2.82 -0.54
C VAL A 348 -5.44 -3.45 0.26
N ASP A 349 -4.99 -2.83 1.35
CA ASP A 349 -3.89 -3.36 2.17
C ASP A 349 -4.26 -4.69 2.83
N PHE A 350 -5.52 -4.81 3.29
CA PHE A 350 -6.02 -6.05 3.87
C PHE A 350 -6.04 -7.19 2.83
N VAL A 351 -6.61 -6.94 1.66
CA VAL A 351 -6.70 -7.93 0.58
C VAL A 351 -5.33 -8.26 0.03
N ASN A 352 -4.47 -7.26 -0.14
CA ASN A 352 -3.09 -7.43 -0.61
C ASN A 352 -2.32 -8.39 0.30
N SER A 353 -2.35 -8.16 1.62
CA SER A 353 -1.70 -9.04 2.59
C SER A 353 -2.19 -10.48 2.51
N ALA A 354 -3.50 -10.68 2.32
CA ALA A 354 -4.07 -12.02 2.15
C ALA A 354 -3.61 -12.71 0.85
N VAL A 355 -3.58 -11.98 -0.27
CA VAL A 355 -3.14 -12.50 -1.57
C VAL A 355 -1.65 -12.82 -1.56
N ILE A 356 -0.80 -11.91 -1.04
CA ILE A 356 0.64 -12.16 -0.90
C ILE A 356 0.90 -13.44 -0.10
N THR A 357 0.21 -13.58 1.04
CA THR A 357 0.34 -14.78 1.88
C THR A 357 -0.06 -16.05 1.13
N LEU A 358 -1.14 -16.00 0.34
CA LEU A 358 -1.54 -17.12 -0.51
C LEU A 358 -0.43 -17.48 -1.52
N PHE A 359 0.14 -16.46 -2.21
CA PHE A 359 1.23 -16.69 -3.16
C PHE A 359 2.49 -17.26 -2.51
N ILE A 360 2.86 -16.79 -1.31
CA ILE A 360 3.99 -17.34 -0.56
C ILE A 360 3.80 -18.84 -0.34
N ASN A 361 2.63 -19.25 0.19
CA ASN A 361 2.34 -20.65 0.49
C ASN A 361 2.16 -21.54 -0.76
N ILE A 362 1.89 -20.97 -1.93
CA ILE A 362 1.83 -21.72 -3.21
C ILE A 362 3.23 -21.88 -3.83
N LEU A 363 4.10 -20.89 -3.64
CA LEU A 363 5.41 -20.85 -4.30
C LEU A 363 6.54 -21.49 -3.47
N MET A 364 6.31 -21.71 -2.17
CA MET A 364 7.17 -22.54 -1.30
C MET A 364 7.06 -24.01 -1.68
#